data_9b9ce201d35269045b4d35e8fcf5bb7f
#
_entry.id   9b9ce201d35269045b4d35e8fcf5bb7f
#
_cell.length_a   1.000
_cell.length_b   1.000
_cell.length_c   1.000
_cell.angle_alpha   90.00
_cell.angle_beta   90.00
_cell.angle_gamma   90.00
#
_symmetry.space_group_name_H-M   'P 1'
#
loop_
_entity.id
_entity.type
_entity.pdbx_description
1 polymer ?
#
loop_
_entity_poly.entity_id
_entity_poly.type
_entity_poly.pdbx_seq_one_letter_code
_entity_poly.pdbx_strand_id
1 'polypeptide(L)'
;STLMRSSAASDVYKRQIQAFMREKGLADSHALQAYFNRRLEAILEKYHRQMVGWDEIYHPDLPKSILIQSWQGQDALGEVVKQGYRGILSTGFYLDQPQYTAYHYRNEIVPQGLNGVDTISDNDSAQSWSFSMPRLKGSAVEGSFTLIKGEGGWRGFIDFKGKSRRAVQDIEWGGDDRLTFRVDTWMGETRPVLTVNDDKLGGYFLLGNTRYPVSGQRLEAVPQGTPPVVPEADQQKNLLGGEAALWAENVAAPVLDIKLWPRAFAVAERLWSAQDVNDSDNMYQRLQAMDSWSTVSVGLQQHTQQLVQFTRLANGGSTLPLQILAQALEPAHYYTRQHLKFQANHYHLFEPLNRLADALPAESTTVRNLDRWASRLISDAEDSESADALRHIFTLWQNNIADAQALTENSYQLAAIKPVVAQVDKLATLGIRLTDLVARQGTLDDKEYASVQAQLDEAAKTQDELVIAAVYPLEKLLRATKVE
;
A
#
# COMPACT_ATOMS: atom_id res chain seq x y z
N SER A 1 -23.89 -8.83 35.25
CA SER A 1 -24.32 -10.23 35.20
C SER A 1 -24.21 -10.86 33.81
N THR A 2 -24.27 -10.10 32.73
CA THR A 2 -24.16 -10.58 31.33
C THR A 2 -22.73 -11.03 30.97
N LEU A 3 -21.73 -10.32 31.47
CA LEU A 3 -20.31 -10.64 31.26
C LEU A 3 -19.89 -11.96 31.97
N MET A 4 -20.45 -12.25 33.16
CA MET A 4 -20.19 -13.51 33.85
C MET A 4 -20.85 -14.71 33.17
N ARG A 5 -22.03 -14.54 32.55
CA ARG A 5 -22.68 -15.61 31.78
C ARG A 5 -21.90 -15.96 30.50
N SER A 6 -21.30 -15.00 29.84
CA SER A 6 -20.48 -15.25 28.65
C SER A 6 -19.17 -15.99 28.97
N SER A 7 -18.53 -15.70 30.11
CA SER A 7 -17.31 -16.38 30.53
C SER A 7 -17.60 -17.84 30.96
N ALA A 8 -18.66 -18.09 31.71
CA ALA A 8 -19.05 -19.44 32.16
C ALA A 8 -19.44 -20.33 30.96
N ALA A 9 -20.20 -19.81 29.97
CA ALA A 9 -20.52 -20.53 28.76
C ALA A 9 -19.24 -20.84 27.94
N SER A 10 -18.36 -19.88 27.79
CA SER A 10 -17.05 -20.05 27.14
C SER A 10 -16.21 -21.16 27.79
N ASP A 11 -16.18 -21.23 29.11
CA ASP A 11 -15.43 -22.26 29.84
C ASP A 11 -16.05 -23.66 29.73
N VAL A 12 -17.37 -23.77 29.69
CA VAL A 12 -18.05 -25.04 29.39
C VAL A 12 -17.72 -25.54 27.99
N TYR A 13 -17.80 -24.69 26.97
CA TYR A 13 -17.42 -25.07 25.60
C TYR A 13 -15.95 -25.48 25.51
N LYS A 14 -15.05 -24.76 26.16
CA LYS A 14 -13.62 -25.13 26.22
C LYS A 14 -13.41 -26.52 26.80
N ARG A 15 -14.07 -26.86 27.89
CA ARG A 15 -13.99 -28.20 28.53
C ARG A 15 -14.54 -29.29 27.61
N GLN A 16 -15.67 -29.05 26.93
CA GLN A 16 -16.25 -29.98 25.97
C GLN A 16 -15.30 -30.23 24.80
N ILE A 17 -14.74 -29.17 24.21
CA ILE A 17 -13.78 -29.27 23.14
C ILE A 17 -12.53 -30.04 23.57
N GLN A 18 -11.98 -29.77 24.73
CA GLN A 18 -10.84 -30.52 25.28
C GLN A 18 -11.15 -32.00 25.51
N ALA A 19 -12.36 -32.33 26.02
CA ALA A 19 -12.79 -33.69 26.16
C ALA A 19 -12.90 -34.41 24.80
N PHE A 20 -13.49 -33.76 23.82
CA PHE A 20 -13.60 -34.26 22.45
C PHE A 20 -12.22 -34.48 21.82
N MET A 21 -11.31 -33.52 21.97
CA MET A 21 -9.95 -33.65 21.47
C MET A 21 -9.24 -34.86 22.07
N ARG A 22 -9.35 -35.07 23.36
CA ARG A 22 -8.80 -36.28 24.06
C ARG A 22 -9.43 -37.57 23.49
N GLU A 23 -10.75 -37.59 23.35
CA GLU A 23 -11.47 -38.76 22.81
C GLU A 23 -11.00 -39.11 21.40
N LYS A 24 -10.74 -38.10 20.56
CA LYS A 24 -10.33 -38.28 19.17
C LYS A 24 -8.81 -38.34 18.97
N GLY A 25 -8.02 -38.23 20.04
CA GLY A 25 -6.56 -38.24 19.97
C GLY A 25 -5.95 -37.01 19.24
N LEU A 26 -6.63 -35.86 19.29
CA LEU A 26 -6.20 -34.63 18.64
C LEU A 26 -5.25 -33.85 19.55
N ALA A 27 -4.04 -33.59 19.05
CA ALA A 27 -2.95 -33.01 19.85
C ALA A 27 -3.19 -31.54 20.23
N ASP A 28 -3.74 -30.76 19.32
CA ASP A 28 -3.91 -29.32 19.46
C ASP A 28 -5.11 -28.78 18.67
N SER A 29 -5.32 -27.49 18.71
CA SER A 29 -6.40 -26.81 17.98
C SER A 29 -6.26 -26.91 16.46
N HIS A 30 -5.04 -27.01 15.94
CA HIS A 30 -4.78 -27.17 14.50
C HIS A 30 -5.21 -28.58 14.03
N ALA A 31 -4.89 -29.61 14.82
CA ALA A 31 -5.39 -30.97 14.58
C ALA A 31 -6.93 -31.07 14.67
N LEU A 32 -7.53 -30.32 15.60
CA LEU A 32 -9.00 -30.23 15.70
C LEU A 32 -9.60 -29.57 14.44
N GLN A 33 -9.01 -28.49 13.97
CA GLN A 33 -9.44 -27.82 12.74
C GLN A 33 -9.28 -28.75 11.52
N ALA A 34 -8.17 -29.47 11.43
CA ALA A 34 -7.94 -30.46 10.37
C ALA A 34 -8.98 -31.60 10.43
N TYR A 35 -9.32 -32.09 11.62
CA TYR A 35 -10.39 -33.08 11.79
C TYR A 35 -11.75 -32.55 11.28
N PHE A 36 -12.10 -31.32 11.62
CA PHE A 36 -13.33 -30.67 11.16
C PHE A 36 -13.32 -30.50 9.63
N ASN A 37 -12.24 -29.98 9.07
CA ASN A 37 -12.10 -29.74 7.63
C ASN A 37 -12.13 -31.04 6.81
N ARG A 38 -11.53 -32.13 7.33
CA ARG A 38 -11.63 -33.45 6.69
C ARG A 38 -13.08 -33.94 6.58
N ARG A 39 -13.88 -33.68 7.60
CA ARG A 39 -15.32 -34.03 7.57
C ARG A 39 -16.10 -33.19 6.58
N LEU A 40 -15.80 -31.88 6.51
CA LEU A 40 -16.42 -30.98 5.53
C LEU A 40 -16.04 -31.38 4.10
N GLU A 41 -14.79 -31.70 3.86
CA GLU A 41 -14.31 -32.14 2.54
C GLU A 41 -15.03 -33.41 2.10
N ALA A 42 -15.16 -34.43 2.95
CA ALA A 42 -15.88 -35.65 2.66
C ALA A 42 -17.39 -35.40 2.35
N ILE A 43 -18.00 -34.40 3.00
CA ILE A 43 -19.38 -33.99 2.67
C ILE A 43 -19.42 -33.35 1.29
N LEU A 44 -18.49 -32.42 0.98
CA LEU A 44 -18.43 -31.74 -0.31
C LEU A 44 -18.17 -32.71 -1.47
N GLU A 45 -17.25 -33.67 -1.27
CA GLU A 45 -16.96 -34.73 -2.24
C GLU A 45 -18.22 -35.54 -2.58
N LYS A 46 -19.02 -35.90 -1.58
CA LYS A 46 -20.30 -36.59 -1.75
C LYS A 46 -21.27 -35.82 -2.67
N TYR A 47 -21.18 -34.49 -2.67
CA TYR A 47 -21.98 -33.62 -3.52
C TYR A 47 -21.24 -33.16 -4.79
N HIS A 48 -20.11 -33.78 -5.13
CA HIS A 48 -19.26 -33.42 -6.27
C HIS A 48 -18.86 -31.94 -6.26
N ARG A 49 -18.50 -31.46 -5.08
CA ARG A 49 -17.98 -30.09 -4.86
C ARG A 49 -16.55 -30.14 -4.36
N GLN A 50 -15.75 -29.20 -4.85
CA GLN A 50 -14.39 -29.01 -4.37
C GLN A 50 -14.39 -28.06 -3.18
N MET A 51 -13.61 -28.39 -2.15
CA MET A 51 -13.40 -27.52 -1.01
C MET A 51 -12.33 -26.48 -1.33
N VAL A 52 -12.60 -25.21 -0.98
CA VAL A 52 -11.65 -24.10 -1.01
C VAL A 52 -11.56 -23.54 0.39
N GLY A 53 -10.37 -23.21 0.84
CA GLY A 53 -10.16 -22.57 2.14
C GLY A 53 -8.95 -21.64 2.14
N TRP A 54 -8.97 -20.67 3.05
CA TRP A 54 -7.84 -19.77 3.27
C TRP A 54 -6.62 -20.51 3.83
N ASP A 55 -5.45 -19.87 3.92
CA ASP A 55 -4.19 -20.47 4.41
C ASP A 55 -4.37 -21.30 5.68
N GLU A 56 -5.27 -20.91 6.58
CA GLU A 56 -5.52 -21.59 7.87
C GLU A 56 -6.09 -22.99 7.72
N ILE A 57 -6.62 -23.36 6.52
CA ILE A 57 -7.07 -24.73 6.29
C ILE A 57 -5.90 -25.69 6.14
N TYR A 58 -4.72 -25.19 5.77
CA TYR A 58 -3.58 -26.05 5.48
C TYR A 58 -3.20 -26.95 6.68
N HIS A 59 -3.18 -28.25 6.43
CA HIS A 59 -2.66 -29.25 7.33
C HIS A 59 -2.13 -30.43 6.49
N PRO A 60 -0.93 -31.00 6.78
CA PRO A 60 -0.33 -32.07 5.96
C PRO A 60 -1.23 -33.28 5.74
N ASP A 61 -2.09 -33.60 6.72
CA ASP A 61 -2.97 -34.76 6.70
C ASP A 61 -4.28 -34.56 5.90
N LEU A 62 -4.50 -33.36 5.36
CA LEU A 62 -5.71 -33.11 4.57
C LEU A 62 -5.57 -33.60 3.12
N PRO A 63 -6.67 -33.98 2.47
CA PRO A 63 -6.66 -34.40 1.06
C PRO A 63 -6.13 -33.32 0.13
N LYS A 64 -5.35 -33.70 -0.88
CA LYS A 64 -4.80 -32.78 -1.89
C LYS A 64 -5.87 -32.27 -2.89
N SER A 65 -7.10 -32.75 -2.79
CA SER A 65 -8.27 -32.22 -3.50
C SER A 65 -8.64 -30.80 -3.08
N ILE A 66 -8.25 -30.39 -1.84
CA ILE A 66 -8.55 -29.06 -1.30
C ILE A 66 -7.70 -28.00 -2.02
N LEU A 67 -8.38 -26.93 -2.43
CA LEU A 67 -7.74 -25.75 -3.00
C LEU A 67 -7.44 -24.74 -1.89
N ILE A 68 -6.22 -24.23 -1.82
CA ILE A 68 -5.80 -23.28 -0.80
C ILE A 68 -5.71 -21.88 -1.41
N GLN A 69 -6.42 -20.94 -0.79
CA GLN A 69 -6.40 -19.52 -1.14
C GLN A 69 -5.48 -18.80 -0.15
N SER A 70 -4.37 -18.26 -0.68
CA SER A 70 -3.35 -17.65 0.18
C SER A 70 -3.50 -16.15 0.28
N TRP A 71 -3.69 -15.66 1.50
CA TRP A 71 -3.65 -14.24 1.87
C TRP A 71 -2.40 -13.87 2.68
N GLN A 72 -1.68 -14.87 3.20
CA GLN A 72 -0.50 -14.66 4.03
C GLN A 72 0.78 -14.37 3.24
N GLY A 73 0.73 -14.52 1.92
CA GLY A 73 1.81 -14.14 1.03
C GLY A 73 2.24 -15.26 0.09
N GLN A 74 3.13 -14.90 -0.83
CA GLN A 74 3.67 -15.80 -1.85
C GLN A 74 4.42 -16.98 -1.23
N ASP A 75 5.12 -16.78 -0.11
CA ASP A 75 5.85 -17.87 0.57
C ASP A 75 4.90 -18.93 1.14
N ALA A 76 3.78 -18.49 1.77
CA ALA A 76 2.76 -19.42 2.26
C ALA A 76 2.14 -20.22 1.11
N LEU A 77 1.85 -19.57 -0.01
CA LEU A 77 1.41 -20.23 -1.23
C LEU A 77 2.45 -21.20 -1.77
N GLY A 78 3.73 -20.80 -1.80
CA GLY A 78 4.86 -21.64 -2.22
C GLY A 78 4.97 -22.91 -1.38
N GLU A 79 4.85 -22.79 -0.06
CA GLU A 79 4.91 -23.95 0.85
C GLU A 79 3.81 -24.98 0.56
N VAL A 80 2.56 -24.55 0.42
CA VAL A 80 1.45 -25.49 0.17
C VAL A 80 1.55 -26.13 -1.22
N VAL A 81 2.02 -25.38 -2.21
CA VAL A 81 2.23 -25.88 -3.57
C VAL A 81 3.37 -26.94 -3.62
N LYS A 82 4.46 -26.71 -2.88
CA LYS A 82 5.55 -27.71 -2.71
C LYS A 82 5.06 -29.00 -2.06
N GLN A 83 4.04 -28.92 -1.23
CA GLN A 83 3.38 -30.09 -0.62
C GLN A 83 2.34 -30.76 -1.54
N GLY A 84 2.18 -30.30 -2.77
CA GLY A 84 1.29 -30.86 -3.78
C GLY A 84 -0.16 -30.41 -3.72
N TYR A 85 -0.48 -29.36 -2.94
CA TYR A 85 -1.79 -28.69 -3.00
C TYR A 85 -1.83 -27.74 -4.18
N ARG A 86 -3.02 -27.49 -4.71
CA ARG A 86 -3.27 -26.40 -5.64
C ARG A 86 -3.59 -25.12 -4.88
N GLY A 87 -3.16 -23.96 -5.39
CA GLY A 87 -3.34 -22.72 -4.69
C GLY A 87 -3.67 -21.53 -5.59
N ILE A 88 -4.29 -20.52 -4.97
CA ILE A 88 -4.61 -19.22 -5.56
C ILE A 88 -4.01 -18.14 -4.67
N LEU A 89 -3.39 -17.11 -5.26
CA LEU A 89 -2.85 -15.96 -4.54
C LEU A 89 -3.89 -14.84 -4.43
N SER A 90 -4.19 -14.42 -3.21
CA SER A 90 -5.00 -13.22 -2.94
C SER A 90 -4.17 -12.06 -2.40
N THR A 91 -3.04 -12.35 -1.74
CA THR A 91 -2.12 -11.31 -1.25
C THR A 91 -1.69 -10.39 -2.39
N GLY A 92 -1.75 -9.09 -2.15
CA GLY A 92 -1.38 -8.08 -3.15
C GLY A 92 -2.50 -7.74 -4.14
N PHE A 93 -3.67 -8.40 -4.07
CA PHE A 93 -4.83 -8.14 -4.91
C PHE A 93 -6.07 -7.68 -4.12
N TYR A 94 -5.88 -7.12 -2.91
CA TYR A 94 -6.95 -6.55 -2.09
C TYR A 94 -7.29 -5.13 -2.56
N LEU A 95 -8.47 -4.95 -3.18
CA LEU A 95 -8.92 -3.69 -3.77
C LEU A 95 -9.67 -2.78 -2.78
N ASP A 96 -10.01 -3.27 -1.59
CA ASP A 96 -10.48 -2.45 -0.46
C ASP A 96 -9.35 -1.61 0.15
N GLN A 97 -8.10 -2.04 0.01
CA GLN A 97 -6.94 -1.29 0.43
C GLN A 97 -6.60 -0.20 -0.60
N PRO A 98 -6.29 1.04 -0.18
CA PRO A 98 -5.89 2.10 -1.09
C PRO A 98 -4.43 1.94 -1.50
N GLN A 99 -4.13 0.87 -2.23
CA GLN A 99 -2.84 0.61 -2.84
C GLN A 99 -2.80 1.20 -4.25
N TYR A 100 -1.63 1.61 -4.69
CA TYR A 100 -1.42 2.07 -6.05
C TYR A 100 -1.63 0.96 -7.07
N THR A 101 -2.17 1.30 -8.22
CA THR A 101 -2.41 0.34 -9.31
C THR A 101 -1.13 -0.37 -9.72
N ALA A 102 0.01 0.35 -9.76
CA ALA A 102 1.31 -0.21 -10.08
C ALA A 102 1.75 -1.32 -9.09
N TYR A 103 1.40 -1.22 -7.81
CA TYR A 103 1.66 -2.28 -6.83
C TYR A 103 0.93 -3.57 -7.21
N HIS A 104 -0.37 -3.48 -7.52
CA HIS A 104 -1.15 -4.65 -7.97
C HIS A 104 -0.59 -5.23 -9.28
N TYR A 105 -0.18 -4.35 -10.19
CA TYR A 105 0.33 -4.75 -11.50
C TYR A 105 1.70 -5.42 -11.44
N ARG A 106 2.55 -5.10 -10.46
CA ARG A 106 3.84 -5.77 -10.23
C ARG A 106 3.71 -7.05 -9.39
N ASN A 107 2.54 -7.30 -8.79
CA ASN A 107 2.34 -8.45 -7.92
C ASN A 107 2.37 -9.75 -8.74
N GLU A 108 3.33 -10.59 -8.47
CA GLU A 108 3.55 -11.85 -9.18
C GLU A 108 2.92 -13.02 -8.44
N ILE A 109 2.31 -13.95 -9.19
CA ILE A 109 1.68 -15.14 -8.63
C ILE A 109 2.74 -16.17 -8.25
N VAL A 110 3.75 -16.34 -9.11
CA VAL A 110 4.88 -17.26 -8.87
C VAL A 110 5.84 -16.59 -7.90
N PRO A 111 6.12 -17.20 -6.73
CA PRO A 111 7.11 -16.66 -5.81
C PRO A 111 8.46 -16.47 -6.48
N GLN A 112 9.08 -15.32 -6.31
CA GLN A 112 10.39 -15.02 -6.89
C GLN A 112 11.51 -15.34 -5.93
N GLY A 113 12.59 -15.92 -6.47
CA GLY A 113 13.86 -16.08 -5.77
C GLY A 113 14.63 -14.76 -5.69
N LEU A 114 15.72 -14.79 -4.95
CA LEU A 114 16.62 -13.62 -4.82
C LEU A 114 17.55 -13.44 -6.03
N ASN A 115 17.66 -14.44 -6.90
CA ASN A 115 18.48 -14.40 -8.11
C ASN A 115 19.93 -13.92 -7.86
N GLY A 116 20.52 -14.30 -6.71
CA GLY A 116 21.88 -13.94 -6.32
C GLY A 116 22.05 -12.52 -5.76
N VAL A 117 20.97 -11.76 -5.57
CA VAL A 117 21.04 -10.39 -5.00
C VAL A 117 21.68 -10.38 -3.61
N ASP A 118 21.52 -11.45 -2.84
CA ASP A 118 22.07 -11.60 -1.49
C ASP A 118 23.44 -12.33 -1.46
N THR A 119 24.00 -12.67 -2.61
CA THR A 119 25.37 -13.23 -2.71
C THR A 119 26.38 -12.08 -2.54
N ILE A 120 27.33 -12.25 -1.64
CA ILE A 120 28.41 -11.27 -1.37
C ILE A 120 29.71 -11.90 -1.82
N SER A 121 30.40 -11.24 -2.75
CA SER A 121 31.73 -11.64 -3.27
C SER A 121 32.84 -10.88 -2.53
N ASP A 122 34.08 -11.34 -2.66
CA ASP A 122 35.23 -10.73 -1.97
C ASP A 122 35.47 -9.26 -2.34
N ASN A 123 35.05 -8.85 -3.54
CA ASN A 123 35.15 -7.46 -4.02
C ASN A 123 33.96 -6.57 -3.65
N ASP A 124 32.94 -7.12 -3.00
CA ASP A 124 31.75 -6.38 -2.62
C ASP A 124 31.92 -5.69 -1.26
N SER A 125 31.29 -4.54 -1.10
CA SER A 125 31.13 -3.89 0.18
C SER A 125 29.68 -3.96 0.65
N ALA A 126 29.45 -4.65 1.76
CA ALA A 126 28.11 -4.81 2.33
C ALA A 126 27.92 -3.97 3.59
N GLN A 127 26.77 -3.35 3.71
CA GLN A 127 26.37 -2.58 4.89
C GLN A 127 24.96 -2.99 5.31
N SER A 128 24.81 -3.24 6.61
CA SER A 128 23.53 -3.73 7.17
C SER A 128 23.04 -2.84 8.29
N TRP A 129 21.71 -2.67 8.38
CA TRP A 129 21.04 -1.92 9.44
C TRP A 129 19.86 -2.70 9.97
N SER A 130 19.64 -2.61 11.29
CA SER A 130 18.37 -2.97 11.89
C SER A 130 17.37 -1.84 11.73
N PHE A 131 16.07 -2.14 11.80
CA PHE A 131 15.03 -1.13 11.90
C PHE A 131 13.89 -1.58 12.80
N SER A 132 13.23 -0.59 13.40
CA SER A 132 11.99 -0.74 14.14
C SER A 132 11.01 0.36 13.72
N MET A 133 9.81 -0.06 13.31
CA MET A 133 8.72 0.80 12.87
C MET A 133 7.53 0.62 13.82
N PRO A 134 7.30 1.56 14.76
CA PRO A 134 6.16 1.53 15.65
C PRO A 134 4.82 1.56 14.87
N ARG A 135 3.82 0.85 15.39
CA ARG A 135 2.47 0.84 14.83
C ARG A 135 1.47 1.46 15.81
N LEU A 136 0.38 2.00 15.28
CA LEU A 136 -0.74 2.50 16.09
C LEU A 136 -1.43 1.37 16.88
N LYS A 137 -1.35 0.13 16.39
CA LYS A 137 -1.90 -1.06 17.04
C LYS A 137 -0.96 -2.25 16.85
N GLY A 138 -0.72 -3.00 17.93
CA GLY A 138 0.15 -4.18 17.93
C GLY A 138 1.62 -3.85 18.16
N SER A 139 2.49 -4.86 18.08
CA SER A 139 3.94 -4.70 18.19
C SER A 139 4.53 -3.98 16.98
N ALA A 140 5.68 -3.34 17.17
CA ALA A 140 6.43 -2.73 16.08
C ALA A 140 6.74 -3.75 14.96
N VAL A 141 6.82 -3.28 13.73
CA VAL A 141 7.42 -4.05 12.64
C VAL A 141 8.92 -3.91 12.76
N GLU A 142 9.61 -5.02 12.92
CA GLU A 142 11.06 -5.07 13.09
C GLU A 142 11.71 -5.84 11.96
N GLY A 143 12.96 -5.53 11.67
CA GLY A 143 13.73 -6.21 10.65
C GLY A 143 15.11 -5.64 10.47
N SER A 144 15.72 -6.01 9.35
CA SER A 144 17.01 -5.48 8.91
C SER A 144 17.02 -5.36 7.38
N PHE A 145 17.90 -4.54 6.86
CA PHE A 145 18.20 -4.54 5.43
C PHE A 145 19.71 -4.47 5.22
N THR A 146 20.14 -5.01 4.09
CA THR A 146 21.54 -5.02 3.68
C THR A 146 21.64 -4.45 2.27
N LEU A 147 22.54 -3.48 2.08
CA LEU A 147 22.92 -2.96 0.78
C LEU A 147 24.33 -3.40 0.45
N ILE A 148 24.51 -3.82 -0.78
CA ILE A 148 25.76 -4.37 -1.30
C ILE A 148 26.19 -3.49 -2.50
N LYS A 149 27.38 -2.91 -2.41
CA LYS A 149 28.00 -2.19 -3.51
C LYS A 149 29.01 -3.10 -4.19
N GLY A 150 28.75 -3.42 -5.45
CA GLY A 150 29.64 -4.22 -6.30
C GLY A 150 29.94 -3.47 -7.61
N GLU A 151 30.61 -4.14 -8.54
CA GLU A 151 30.97 -3.58 -9.87
C GLU A 151 29.73 -3.12 -10.67
N GLY A 152 28.60 -3.81 -10.52
CA GLY A 152 27.32 -3.49 -11.18
C GLY A 152 26.49 -2.40 -10.48
N GLY A 153 27.02 -1.73 -9.45
CA GLY A 153 26.30 -0.73 -8.66
C GLY A 153 25.69 -1.30 -7.39
N TRP A 154 24.65 -0.62 -6.87
CA TRP A 154 23.98 -1.04 -5.65
C TRP A 154 22.94 -2.12 -5.91
N ARG A 155 22.95 -3.16 -5.05
CA ARG A 155 21.90 -4.15 -4.88
C ARG A 155 21.64 -4.38 -3.40
N GLY A 156 20.56 -5.04 -3.04
CA GLY A 156 20.30 -5.29 -1.62
C GLY A 156 19.02 -6.07 -1.36
N PHE A 157 18.83 -6.34 -0.09
CA PHE A 157 17.69 -7.11 0.39
C PHE A 157 17.21 -6.60 1.76
N ILE A 158 15.98 -6.94 2.10
CA ILE A 158 15.34 -6.62 3.37
C ILE A 158 14.77 -7.89 4.01
N ASP A 159 14.95 -8.01 5.31
CA ASP A 159 14.45 -9.09 6.15
C ASP A 159 13.46 -8.51 7.17
N PHE A 160 12.18 -8.79 7.03
CA PHE A 160 11.19 -8.51 8.06
C PHE A 160 11.13 -9.69 9.04
N LYS A 161 11.08 -9.41 10.34
CA LYS A 161 11.01 -10.44 11.37
C LYS A 161 9.86 -11.41 11.13
N GLY A 162 10.17 -12.69 10.99
CA GLY A 162 9.19 -13.74 10.73
C GLY A 162 8.66 -13.80 9.30
N LYS A 163 9.34 -13.15 8.35
CA LYS A 163 9.06 -13.21 6.91
C LYS A 163 10.29 -13.57 6.13
N SER A 164 10.09 -14.03 4.91
CA SER A 164 11.19 -14.31 3.99
C SER A 164 11.85 -13.05 3.49
N ARG A 165 13.14 -13.17 3.19
CA ARG A 165 13.99 -12.14 2.58
C ARG A 165 13.43 -11.69 1.23
N ARG A 166 13.50 -10.39 0.97
CA ARG A 166 13.06 -9.79 -0.29
C ARG A 166 14.17 -8.94 -0.88
N ALA A 167 14.34 -9.05 -2.20
CA ALA A 167 15.20 -8.13 -2.95
C ALA A 167 14.59 -6.72 -2.90
N VAL A 168 15.43 -5.69 -2.75
CA VAL A 168 15.03 -4.29 -2.86
C VAL A 168 15.40 -3.75 -4.24
N GLN A 169 14.67 -2.74 -4.69
CA GLN A 169 14.80 -2.14 -6.01
C GLN A 169 14.92 -0.62 -5.90
N ASP A 170 15.29 0.05 -7.00
CA ASP A 170 15.32 1.50 -7.09
C ASP A 170 16.16 2.13 -5.95
N ILE A 171 17.36 1.58 -5.72
CA ILE A 171 18.26 2.03 -4.65
C ILE A 171 18.90 3.33 -5.08
N GLU A 172 18.64 4.41 -4.31
CA GLU A 172 19.32 5.68 -4.44
C GLU A 172 20.04 5.99 -3.13
N TRP A 173 21.35 6.12 -3.18
CA TRP A 173 22.16 6.55 -2.04
C TRP A 173 22.89 7.82 -2.41
N GLY A 174 22.39 8.94 -1.89
CA GLY A 174 22.97 10.27 -2.09
C GLY A 174 24.21 10.54 -1.21
N GLY A 175 24.98 11.56 -1.57
CA GLY A 175 26.12 12.02 -0.79
C GLY A 175 25.76 12.76 0.52
N ASP A 176 24.48 12.87 0.83
CA ASP A 176 23.89 13.59 1.97
C ASP A 176 23.30 12.64 3.03
N ASP A 177 23.89 11.47 3.19
CA ASP A 177 23.43 10.42 4.12
C ASP A 177 21.99 9.92 3.85
N ARG A 178 21.37 10.35 2.75
CA ARG A 178 20.02 9.95 2.39
C ARG A 178 20.02 8.67 1.57
N LEU A 179 19.25 7.70 2.05
CA LEU A 179 19.03 6.41 1.41
C LEU A 179 17.56 6.22 1.07
N THR A 180 17.26 5.83 -0.16
CA THR A 180 15.93 5.38 -0.56
C THR A 180 16.01 4.09 -1.34
N PHE A 181 14.96 3.27 -1.24
CA PHE A 181 14.77 2.11 -2.08
C PHE A 181 13.28 1.72 -2.10
N ARG A 182 12.90 0.75 -2.89
CA ARG A 182 11.53 0.24 -2.98
C ARG A 182 11.52 -1.27 -2.73
N VAL A 183 10.47 -1.73 -2.06
CA VAL A 183 10.13 -3.15 -1.93
C VAL A 183 8.61 -3.31 -1.89
N ASP A 184 8.07 -4.24 -2.66
CA ASP A 184 6.66 -4.60 -2.57
C ASP A 184 6.49 -5.68 -1.48
N THR A 185 5.63 -5.41 -0.50
CA THR A 185 5.41 -6.27 0.67
C THR A 185 3.93 -6.64 0.79
N TRP A 186 3.59 -7.49 1.76
CA TRP A 186 2.18 -7.78 2.11
C TRP A 186 1.43 -6.55 2.65
N MET A 187 2.16 -5.51 3.09
CA MET A 187 1.59 -4.24 3.53
C MET A 187 1.29 -3.29 2.36
N GLY A 188 1.79 -3.59 1.18
CA GLY A 188 1.73 -2.73 0.02
C GLY A 188 3.12 -2.32 -0.49
N GLU A 189 3.16 -1.39 -1.43
CA GLU A 189 4.39 -0.74 -1.85
C GLU A 189 5.02 -0.02 -0.67
N THR A 190 6.26 -0.37 -0.38
CA THR A 190 7.04 0.18 0.73
C THR A 190 8.27 0.89 0.16
N ARG A 191 8.39 2.18 0.47
CA ARG A 191 9.54 3.02 0.10
C ARG A 191 10.19 3.59 1.36
N PRO A 192 11.25 2.99 1.87
CA PRO A 192 12.06 3.62 2.89
C PRO A 192 12.67 4.93 2.39
N VAL A 193 12.56 5.97 3.21
CA VAL A 193 13.23 7.26 3.06
C VAL A 193 13.98 7.50 4.34
N LEU A 194 15.28 7.26 4.29
CA LEU A 194 16.13 7.12 5.47
C LEU A 194 17.24 8.15 5.47
N THR A 195 17.61 8.58 6.67
CA THR A 195 18.87 9.30 6.93
C THR A 195 19.77 8.36 7.71
N VAL A 196 20.99 8.15 7.21
CA VAL A 196 21.99 7.26 7.77
C VAL A 196 23.15 8.11 8.26
N ASN A 197 23.29 8.25 9.58
CA ASN A 197 24.39 9.00 10.20
C ASN A 197 25.23 8.05 11.04
N ASP A 198 26.47 7.80 10.65
CA ASP A 198 27.41 6.89 11.31
C ASP A 198 26.74 5.53 11.58
N ASP A 199 26.42 5.24 12.85
CA ASP A 199 25.81 3.99 13.28
C ASP A 199 24.28 4.09 13.51
N LYS A 200 23.66 5.24 13.24
CA LYS A 200 22.23 5.46 13.46
C LYS A 200 21.46 5.59 12.16
N LEU A 201 20.25 5.10 12.20
CA LEU A 201 19.28 5.17 11.11
C LEU A 201 18.02 5.84 11.63
N GLY A 202 17.53 6.82 10.88
CA GLY A 202 16.26 7.50 11.12
C GLY A 202 15.49 7.71 9.84
N GLY A 203 14.31 8.33 9.94
CA GLY A 203 13.46 8.61 8.79
C GLY A 203 12.11 7.93 8.85
N TYR A 204 11.59 7.48 7.72
CA TYR A 204 10.29 6.81 7.65
C TYR A 204 10.23 5.77 6.53
N PHE A 205 9.32 4.81 6.68
CA PHE A 205 8.85 3.97 5.59
C PHE A 205 7.56 4.57 5.05
N LEU A 206 7.56 4.88 3.77
CA LEU A 206 6.37 5.28 3.05
C LEU A 206 5.64 4.01 2.60
N LEU A 207 4.51 3.69 3.25
CA LEU A 207 3.63 2.58 2.86
C LEU A 207 2.50 3.14 2.00
N GLY A 208 2.53 2.86 0.69
CA GLY A 208 1.68 3.57 -0.25
C GLY A 208 1.92 5.08 -0.14
N ASN A 209 0.97 5.81 0.43
CA ASN A 209 1.03 7.27 0.60
C ASN A 209 1.26 7.75 2.05
N THR A 210 1.38 6.84 3.03
CA THR A 210 1.42 7.19 4.45
C THR A 210 2.80 6.93 5.06
N ARG A 211 3.34 7.89 5.79
CA ARG A 211 4.64 7.79 6.46
C ARG A 211 4.52 7.10 7.80
N TYR A 212 5.38 6.11 8.02
CA TYR A 212 5.56 5.42 9.30
C TYR A 212 6.98 5.68 9.79
N PRO A 213 7.15 6.41 10.91
CA PRO A 213 8.48 6.69 11.46
C PRO A 213 9.26 5.41 11.71
N VAL A 214 10.56 5.46 11.46
CA VAL A 214 11.46 4.33 11.67
C VAL A 214 12.73 4.80 12.35
N SER A 215 13.30 3.95 13.19
CA SER A 215 14.62 4.13 13.77
C SER A 215 15.38 2.81 13.74
N GLY A 216 16.69 2.88 13.75
CA GLY A 216 17.55 1.71 13.71
C GLY A 216 19.00 2.02 13.93
N GLN A 217 19.83 1.01 13.77
CA GLN A 217 21.27 1.12 13.96
C GLN A 217 22.03 0.21 13.00
N ARG A 218 23.26 0.54 12.74
CA ARG A 218 24.17 -0.28 11.94
C ARG A 218 24.42 -1.62 12.62
N LEU A 219 24.57 -2.67 11.82
CA LEU A 219 24.91 -4.00 12.28
C LEU A 219 26.35 -4.33 11.89
N GLU A 220 27.06 -5.02 12.78
CA GLU A 220 28.45 -5.44 12.54
C GLU A 220 28.59 -6.53 11.49
N ALA A 221 27.51 -7.33 11.31
CA ALA A 221 27.51 -8.44 10.37
C ALA A 221 26.19 -8.47 9.58
N VAL A 222 26.25 -9.09 8.40
CA VAL A 222 25.07 -9.34 7.57
C VAL A 222 24.14 -10.33 8.27
N PRO A 223 22.88 -9.99 8.54
CA PRO A 223 21.93 -10.87 9.21
C PRO A 223 21.64 -12.12 8.38
N GLN A 224 21.47 -13.23 9.08
CA GLN A 224 20.98 -14.45 8.46
C GLN A 224 19.46 -14.34 8.30
N GLY A 225 18.99 -14.25 7.04
CA GLY A 225 17.56 -14.18 6.70
C GLY A 225 16.97 -15.54 6.35
N THR A 226 15.65 -15.59 6.22
CA THR A 226 14.95 -16.77 5.70
C THR A 226 14.81 -16.63 4.19
N PRO A 227 15.28 -17.59 3.37
CA PRO A 227 15.13 -17.51 1.93
C PRO A 227 13.65 -17.57 1.51
N PRO A 228 13.27 -16.97 0.37
CA PRO A 228 11.92 -17.11 -0.17
C PRO A 228 11.63 -18.55 -0.59
N VAL A 229 10.36 -18.94 -0.49
CA VAL A 229 9.91 -20.29 -0.85
C VAL A 229 9.51 -20.30 -2.32
N VAL A 230 10.38 -20.78 -3.16
CA VAL A 230 10.15 -20.89 -4.62
C VAL A 230 9.82 -22.33 -4.98
N PRO A 231 8.62 -22.64 -5.53
CA PRO A 231 8.30 -23.96 -6.03
C PRO A 231 9.10 -24.29 -7.28
N GLU A 232 9.49 -25.56 -7.42
CA GLU A 232 10.14 -26.07 -8.63
C GLU A 232 9.21 -25.96 -9.84
N ALA A 233 9.76 -25.93 -11.04
CA ALA A 233 9.01 -25.73 -12.28
C ALA A 233 7.83 -26.71 -12.47
N ASP A 234 8.02 -27.97 -12.07
CA ASP A 234 6.98 -29.01 -12.13
C ASP A 234 5.89 -28.82 -11.06
N GLN A 235 6.20 -28.16 -9.94
CA GLN A 235 5.24 -27.83 -8.88
C GLN A 235 4.43 -26.56 -9.22
N GLN A 236 4.99 -25.64 -10.00
CA GLN A 236 4.32 -24.39 -10.38
C GLN A 236 2.99 -24.62 -11.14
N LYS A 237 2.80 -25.77 -11.77
CA LYS A 237 1.48 -26.14 -12.36
C LYS A 237 0.32 -26.18 -11.35
N ASN A 238 0.63 -26.24 -10.06
CA ASN A 238 -0.33 -26.20 -8.97
C ASN A 238 -0.69 -24.74 -8.55
N LEU A 239 -0.01 -23.73 -9.08
CA LEU A 239 -0.40 -22.34 -8.96
C LEU A 239 -1.48 -22.04 -10.00
N LEU A 240 -2.72 -21.87 -9.55
CA LEU A 240 -3.87 -21.71 -10.46
C LEU A 240 -4.08 -20.29 -10.94
N GLY A 241 -3.47 -19.31 -10.26
CA GLY A 241 -3.59 -17.90 -10.57
C GLY A 241 -3.77 -17.04 -9.34
N GLY A 242 -4.40 -15.89 -9.50
CA GLY A 242 -4.70 -14.96 -8.42
C GLY A 242 -6.18 -14.60 -8.36
N GLU A 243 -6.56 -13.99 -7.24
CA GLU A 243 -7.92 -13.54 -7.00
C GLU A 243 -7.92 -12.13 -6.40
N ALA A 244 -8.64 -11.21 -7.05
CA ALA A 244 -8.91 -9.91 -6.47
C ALA A 244 -10.02 -10.01 -5.42
N ALA A 245 -9.80 -9.40 -4.25
CA ALA A 245 -10.77 -9.34 -3.18
C ALA A 245 -11.08 -7.90 -2.80
N LEU A 246 -12.32 -7.65 -2.36
CA LEU A 246 -12.76 -6.36 -1.86
C LEU A 246 -13.60 -6.59 -0.59
N TRP A 247 -13.03 -6.24 0.56
CA TRP A 247 -13.66 -6.40 1.86
C TRP A 247 -14.41 -5.13 2.29
N ALA A 248 -15.35 -5.27 3.19
CA ALA A 248 -16.32 -4.23 3.51
C ALA A 248 -15.95 -3.32 4.71
N GLU A 249 -14.80 -3.50 5.34
CA GLU A 249 -14.41 -2.73 6.53
C GLU A 249 -14.35 -1.22 6.27
N ASN A 250 -13.85 -0.83 5.09
CA ASN A 250 -13.77 0.57 4.64
C ASN A 250 -14.43 0.79 3.27
N VAL A 251 -15.32 -0.12 2.85
CA VAL A 251 -16.05 -0.03 1.58
C VAL A 251 -17.52 -0.28 1.80
N ALA A 252 -18.35 0.69 1.44
CA ALA A 252 -19.79 0.57 1.43
C ALA A 252 -20.33 0.53 -0.02
N ALA A 253 -21.52 -0.02 -0.23
CA ALA A 253 -22.12 -0.13 -1.55
C ALA A 253 -22.11 1.18 -2.38
N PRO A 254 -22.38 2.38 -1.79
CA PRO A 254 -22.36 3.64 -2.54
C PRO A 254 -21.00 4.09 -3.08
N VAL A 255 -19.90 3.44 -2.69
CA VAL A 255 -18.52 3.76 -3.11
C VAL A 255 -17.76 2.56 -3.67
N LEU A 256 -18.47 1.47 -3.92
CA LEU A 256 -17.86 0.20 -4.35
C LEU A 256 -17.08 0.35 -5.65
N ASP A 257 -17.69 0.95 -6.68
CA ASP A 257 -17.03 1.14 -7.97
C ASP A 257 -15.83 2.09 -7.88
N ILE A 258 -15.88 3.11 -7.02
CA ILE A 258 -14.73 4.01 -6.76
C ILE A 258 -13.52 3.22 -6.24
N LYS A 259 -13.75 2.19 -5.43
CA LYS A 259 -12.66 1.38 -4.85
C LYS A 259 -12.17 0.29 -5.81
N LEU A 260 -13.04 -0.18 -6.70
CA LEU A 260 -12.74 -1.26 -7.62
C LEU A 260 -12.07 -0.75 -8.91
N TRP A 261 -12.67 0.26 -9.54
CA TRP A 261 -12.25 0.76 -10.85
C TRP A 261 -11.45 2.06 -10.76
N PRO A 262 -10.49 2.25 -11.69
CA PRO A 262 -10.11 1.35 -12.80
C PRO A 262 -9.08 0.27 -12.41
N ARG A 263 -8.62 0.18 -11.16
CA ARG A 263 -7.54 -0.72 -10.69
C ARG A 263 -7.79 -2.20 -11.05
N ALA A 264 -9.05 -2.64 -11.01
CA ALA A 264 -9.40 -4.01 -11.37
C ALA A 264 -9.02 -4.38 -12.81
N PHE A 265 -8.97 -3.43 -13.75
CA PHE A 265 -8.46 -3.70 -15.11
C PHE A 265 -6.98 -4.07 -15.09
N ALA A 266 -6.17 -3.38 -14.30
CA ALA A 266 -4.76 -3.70 -14.18
C ALA A 266 -4.53 -5.06 -13.50
N VAL A 267 -5.34 -5.41 -12.50
CA VAL A 267 -5.32 -6.76 -11.91
C VAL A 267 -5.71 -7.81 -12.94
N ALA A 268 -6.77 -7.59 -13.71
CA ALA A 268 -7.19 -8.52 -14.74
C ALA A 268 -6.10 -8.73 -15.80
N GLU A 269 -5.44 -7.67 -16.23
CA GLU A 269 -4.31 -7.77 -17.14
C GLU A 269 -3.14 -8.53 -16.51
N ARG A 270 -2.79 -8.25 -15.24
CA ARG A 270 -1.72 -8.98 -14.53
C ARG A 270 -1.99 -10.48 -14.47
N LEU A 271 -3.23 -10.87 -14.21
CA LEU A 271 -3.63 -12.28 -14.12
C LEU A 271 -3.75 -12.98 -15.48
N TRP A 272 -3.95 -12.21 -16.55
CA TRP A 272 -4.10 -12.73 -17.91
C TRP A 272 -2.79 -12.78 -18.70
N SER A 273 -1.92 -11.79 -18.50
CA SER A 273 -0.73 -11.57 -19.32
C SER A 273 0.47 -12.39 -18.80
N ALA A 274 1.43 -12.61 -19.68
CA ALA A 274 2.71 -13.18 -19.31
C ALA A 274 3.42 -12.34 -18.23
N GLN A 275 4.28 -12.99 -17.45
CA GLN A 275 4.90 -12.38 -16.27
C GLN A 275 5.84 -11.21 -16.61
N ASP A 276 6.45 -11.23 -17.78
CA ASP A 276 7.33 -10.18 -18.31
C ASP A 276 6.59 -8.92 -18.79
N VAL A 277 5.26 -8.98 -18.93
CA VAL A 277 4.42 -7.80 -19.20
C VAL A 277 4.19 -7.05 -17.88
N ASN A 278 5.11 -6.16 -17.50
CA ASN A 278 5.12 -5.49 -16.20
C ASN A 278 5.49 -3.99 -16.24
N ASP A 279 5.49 -3.37 -17.43
CA ASP A 279 5.71 -1.93 -17.60
C ASP A 279 4.52 -1.13 -17.05
N SER A 280 4.71 -0.57 -15.86
CA SER A 280 3.69 0.21 -15.14
C SER A 280 3.31 1.51 -15.86
N ASP A 281 4.23 2.18 -16.56
CA ASP A 281 3.95 3.43 -17.24
C ASP A 281 3.06 3.19 -18.47
N ASN A 282 3.37 2.17 -19.24
CA ASN A 282 2.53 1.72 -20.35
C ASN A 282 1.15 1.26 -19.85
N MET A 283 1.08 0.51 -18.74
CA MET A 283 -0.17 0.10 -18.11
C MET A 283 -1.03 1.33 -17.76
N TYR A 284 -0.48 2.37 -17.14
CA TYR A 284 -1.24 3.56 -16.76
C TYR A 284 -1.79 4.34 -17.96
N GLN A 285 -1.05 4.39 -19.09
CA GLN A 285 -1.55 5.02 -20.33
C GLN A 285 -2.79 4.30 -20.86
N ARG A 286 -2.76 2.96 -20.89
CA ARG A 286 -3.89 2.13 -21.32
C ARG A 286 -5.04 2.18 -20.32
N LEU A 287 -4.73 2.22 -19.03
CA LEU A 287 -5.72 2.29 -17.96
C LEU A 287 -6.59 3.54 -18.05
N GLN A 288 -6.00 4.69 -18.41
CA GLN A 288 -6.75 5.94 -18.62
C GLN A 288 -7.76 5.81 -19.76
N ALA A 289 -7.37 5.18 -20.86
CA ALA A 289 -8.28 4.92 -21.98
C ALA A 289 -9.40 3.94 -21.59
N MET A 290 -9.06 2.89 -20.83
CA MET A 290 -10.02 1.90 -20.33
C MET A 290 -11.02 2.50 -19.35
N ASP A 291 -10.58 3.40 -18.46
CA ASP A 291 -11.45 4.09 -17.51
C ASP A 291 -12.53 4.91 -18.24
N SER A 292 -12.11 5.73 -19.23
CA SER A 292 -13.03 6.51 -20.05
C SER A 292 -13.98 5.64 -20.87
N TRP A 293 -13.45 4.61 -21.53
CA TRP A 293 -14.25 3.68 -22.35
C TRP A 293 -15.28 2.92 -21.51
N SER A 294 -14.89 2.40 -20.37
CA SER A 294 -15.74 1.57 -19.53
C SER A 294 -16.91 2.34 -18.91
N THR A 295 -16.70 3.62 -18.60
CA THR A 295 -17.76 4.50 -18.10
C THR A 295 -18.86 4.67 -19.16
N VAL A 296 -18.48 4.86 -20.43
CA VAL A 296 -19.44 5.11 -21.51
C VAL A 296 -20.02 3.80 -22.07
N SER A 297 -19.18 2.79 -22.33
CA SER A 297 -19.56 1.60 -23.09
C SER A 297 -20.06 0.45 -22.21
N VAL A 298 -19.56 0.34 -20.98
CA VAL A 298 -19.95 -0.71 -20.02
C VAL A 298 -20.89 -0.16 -18.95
N GLY A 299 -20.87 1.14 -18.70
CA GLY A 299 -21.71 1.80 -17.70
C GLY A 299 -21.22 1.62 -16.28
N LEU A 300 -19.89 1.49 -16.09
CA LEU A 300 -19.28 1.49 -14.74
C LEU A 300 -19.52 2.81 -14.03
N GLN A 301 -19.71 2.78 -12.70
CA GLN A 301 -20.29 3.87 -11.93
C GLN A 301 -19.27 4.64 -11.09
N GLN A 302 -17.96 4.39 -11.20
CA GLN A 302 -16.95 5.00 -10.33
C GLN A 302 -17.03 6.54 -10.29
N HIS A 303 -17.16 7.19 -11.44
CA HIS A 303 -17.27 8.66 -11.52
C HIS A 303 -18.62 9.17 -11.02
N THR A 304 -19.71 8.46 -11.35
CA THR A 304 -21.06 8.80 -10.88
C THR A 304 -21.17 8.64 -9.37
N GLN A 305 -20.67 7.54 -8.81
CA GLN A 305 -20.66 7.33 -7.36
C GLN A 305 -19.84 8.41 -6.64
N GLN A 306 -18.67 8.78 -7.17
CA GLN A 306 -17.87 9.87 -6.62
C GLN A 306 -18.63 11.21 -6.61
N LEU A 307 -19.24 11.56 -7.73
CA LEU A 307 -20.03 12.80 -7.84
C LEU A 307 -21.22 12.80 -6.86
N VAL A 308 -21.90 11.68 -6.68
CA VAL A 308 -22.98 11.53 -5.69
C VAL A 308 -22.47 11.77 -4.28
N GLN A 309 -21.29 11.22 -3.93
CA GLN A 309 -20.70 11.45 -2.61
C GLN A 309 -20.29 12.92 -2.43
N PHE A 310 -19.71 13.55 -3.43
CA PHE A 310 -19.38 14.99 -3.37
C PHE A 310 -20.64 15.86 -3.24
N THR A 311 -21.72 15.53 -3.94
CA THR A 311 -23.02 16.24 -3.82
C THR A 311 -23.55 16.15 -2.39
N ARG A 312 -23.48 14.98 -1.77
CA ARG A 312 -23.89 14.80 -0.37
C ARG A 312 -23.01 15.61 0.59
N LEU A 313 -21.68 15.56 0.40
CA LEU A 313 -20.71 16.27 1.23
C LEU A 313 -20.85 17.80 1.07
N ALA A 314 -21.15 18.28 -0.12
CA ALA A 314 -21.36 19.71 -0.41
C ALA A 314 -22.66 20.27 0.18
N ASN A 315 -23.57 19.41 0.70
CA ASN A 315 -24.80 19.82 1.38
C ASN A 315 -25.64 20.87 0.60
N GLY A 316 -25.82 20.61 -0.71
CA GLY A 316 -26.55 21.53 -1.60
C GLY A 316 -25.71 22.63 -2.24
N GLY A 317 -24.43 22.74 -1.89
CA GLY A 317 -23.47 23.62 -2.57
C GLY A 317 -22.92 23.02 -3.86
N SER A 318 -22.08 23.79 -4.56
CA SER A 318 -21.33 23.30 -5.73
C SER A 318 -20.38 22.18 -5.33
N THR A 319 -20.31 21.14 -6.15
CA THR A 319 -19.32 20.03 -5.97
C THR A 319 -17.95 20.37 -6.53
N LEU A 320 -17.84 21.39 -7.39
CA LEU A 320 -16.60 21.74 -8.07
C LEU A 320 -15.42 21.99 -7.12
N PRO A 321 -15.59 22.73 -6.00
CA PRO A 321 -14.49 22.95 -5.07
C PRO A 321 -13.96 21.65 -4.44
N LEU A 322 -14.84 20.66 -4.18
CA LEU A 322 -14.41 19.35 -3.69
C LEU A 322 -13.71 18.52 -4.76
N GLN A 323 -14.18 18.60 -6.00
CA GLN A 323 -13.54 17.89 -7.12
C GLN A 323 -12.11 18.41 -7.36
N ILE A 324 -11.90 19.73 -7.26
CA ILE A 324 -10.57 20.33 -7.41
C ILE A 324 -9.69 19.98 -6.20
N LEU A 325 -10.20 20.12 -4.97
CA LEU A 325 -9.48 19.79 -3.75
C LEU A 325 -9.05 18.31 -3.73
N ALA A 326 -9.93 17.42 -4.15
CA ALA A 326 -9.71 15.97 -4.19
C ALA A 326 -8.51 15.56 -5.08
N GLN A 327 -8.15 16.40 -6.06
CA GLN A 327 -6.98 16.15 -6.91
C GLN A 327 -5.66 16.09 -6.15
N ALA A 328 -5.56 16.80 -5.01
CA ALA A 328 -4.37 16.84 -4.17
C ALA A 328 -4.34 15.72 -3.11
N LEU A 329 -5.46 15.00 -2.93
CA LEU A 329 -5.73 14.15 -1.78
C LEU A 329 -5.87 12.68 -2.15
N GLU A 330 -5.49 11.82 -1.22
CA GLU A 330 -5.75 10.38 -1.26
C GLU A 330 -6.25 9.89 0.11
N PRO A 331 -7.02 8.80 0.16
CA PRO A 331 -7.31 8.14 1.42
C PRO A 331 -5.99 7.60 2.01
N ALA A 332 -5.77 7.81 3.30
CA ALA A 332 -4.59 7.28 3.98
C ALA A 332 -4.54 5.75 3.87
N HIS A 333 -3.33 5.20 3.95
CA HIS A 333 -3.09 3.75 3.90
C HIS A 333 -4.05 2.99 4.83
N TYR A 334 -4.48 1.79 4.41
CA TYR A 334 -5.50 0.97 5.07
C TYR A 334 -5.29 0.82 6.58
N TYR A 335 -4.08 0.43 7.01
CA TYR A 335 -3.79 0.25 8.43
C TYR A 335 -3.90 1.55 9.23
N THR A 336 -3.55 2.69 8.66
CA THR A 336 -3.71 3.98 9.32
C THR A 336 -5.20 4.30 9.50
N ARG A 337 -6.03 4.19 8.47
CA ARG A 337 -7.48 4.42 8.54
C ARG A 337 -8.14 3.50 9.56
N GLN A 338 -7.87 2.19 9.49
CA GLN A 338 -8.42 1.20 10.40
C GLN A 338 -8.03 1.47 11.86
N HIS A 339 -6.75 1.80 12.10
CA HIS A 339 -6.27 2.04 13.46
C HIS A 339 -6.77 3.36 14.04
N LEU A 340 -6.89 4.41 13.25
CA LEU A 340 -7.51 5.69 13.68
C LEU A 340 -8.96 5.47 14.08
N LYS A 341 -9.75 4.75 13.28
CA LYS A 341 -11.12 4.39 13.63
C LYS A 341 -11.20 3.54 14.90
N PHE A 342 -10.28 2.60 15.05
CA PHE A 342 -10.22 1.77 16.26
C PHE A 342 -9.91 2.59 17.52
N GLN A 343 -8.95 3.50 17.46
CA GLN A 343 -8.60 4.38 18.58
C GLN A 343 -9.73 5.33 18.95
N ALA A 344 -10.50 5.78 17.97
CA ALA A 344 -11.68 6.63 18.17
C ALA A 344 -12.93 5.87 18.59
N ASN A 345 -12.87 4.55 18.79
CA ASN A 345 -14.04 3.66 19.00
C ASN A 345 -15.08 3.69 17.87
N HIS A 346 -14.65 4.02 16.66
CA HIS A 346 -15.51 4.07 15.47
C HIS A 346 -15.38 2.83 14.59
N TYR A 347 -14.46 1.92 14.88
CA TYR A 347 -14.29 0.69 14.10
C TYR A 347 -15.31 -0.37 14.51
N HIS A 348 -16.50 -0.28 13.92
CA HIS A 348 -17.61 -1.22 14.15
C HIS A 348 -18.49 -1.34 12.90
N LEU A 349 -19.34 -2.38 12.86
CA LEU A 349 -20.19 -2.73 11.73
C LEU A 349 -21.10 -1.59 11.22
N PHE A 350 -21.48 -0.68 12.07
CA PHE A 350 -22.41 0.42 11.77
C PHE A 350 -21.71 1.78 11.60
N GLU A 351 -20.38 1.80 11.50
CA GLU A 351 -19.66 3.03 11.22
C GLU A 351 -20.09 3.58 9.86
N PRO A 352 -20.59 4.83 9.80
CA PRO A 352 -20.98 5.43 8.54
C PRO A 352 -19.74 5.82 7.73
N LEU A 353 -19.53 5.15 6.59
CA LEU A 353 -18.48 5.48 5.65
C LEU A 353 -18.93 6.66 4.78
N ASN A 354 -18.84 7.86 5.33
CA ASN A 354 -19.41 9.10 4.77
C ASN A 354 -18.46 10.30 4.80
N ARG A 355 -17.18 10.08 5.05
CA ARG A 355 -16.13 11.11 5.02
C ARG A 355 -15.62 11.35 3.60
N LEU A 356 -14.87 12.43 3.41
CA LEU A 356 -14.23 12.69 2.12
C LEU A 356 -13.29 11.54 1.70
N ALA A 357 -12.52 10.95 2.64
CA ALA A 357 -11.65 9.81 2.38
C ALA A 357 -12.40 8.60 1.77
N ASP A 358 -13.67 8.42 2.11
CA ASP A 358 -14.49 7.33 1.55
C ASP A 358 -14.89 7.59 0.10
N ALA A 359 -15.02 8.87 -0.29
CA ALA A 359 -15.39 9.30 -1.64
C ALA A 359 -14.22 9.36 -2.63
N LEU A 360 -12.97 9.18 -2.17
CA LEU A 360 -11.79 9.27 -3.02
C LEU A 360 -11.41 7.89 -3.60
N PRO A 361 -10.86 7.86 -4.83
CA PRO A 361 -10.16 6.67 -5.36
C PRO A 361 -8.92 6.37 -4.53
N ALA A 362 -8.32 5.21 -4.74
CA ALA A 362 -7.15 4.77 -4.01
C ALA A 362 -5.90 5.62 -4.28
N GLU A 363 -5.80 6.16 -5.51
CA GLU A 363 -4.70 7.03 -5.96
C GLU A 363 -5.22 8.20 -6.78
N SER A 364 -4.56 9.34 -6.69
CA SER A 364 -4.86 10.52 -7.48
C SER A 364 -4.10 10.51 -8.81
N THR A 365 -4.84 10.50 -9.91
CA THR A 365 -4.27 10.65 -11.26
C THR A 365 -3.53 11.99 -11.40
N THR A 366 -4.03 13.05 -10.77
CA THR A 366 -3.39 14.37 -10.80
C THR A 366 -2.04 14.35 -10.10
N VAL A 367 -1.96 13.75 -8.90
CA VAL A 367 -0.69 13.61 -8.16
C VAL A 367 0.33 12.79 -8.95
N ARG A 368 -0.09 11.69 -9.57
CA ARG A 368 0.79 10.90 -10.44
C ARG A 368 1.30 11.71 -11.64
N ASN A 369 0.45 12.53 -12.24
CA ASN A 369 0.88 13.42 -13.33
C ASN A 369 1.85 14.50 -12.85
N LEU A 370 1.61 15.09 -11.66
CA LEU A 370 2.55 16.04 -11.04
C LEU A 370 3.91 15.38 -10.80
N ASP A 371 3.95 14.15 -10.33
CA ASP A 371 5.21 13.41 -10.11
C ASP A 371 5.97 13.18 -11.42
N ARG A 372 5.25 12.82 -12.49
CA ARG A 372 5.83 12.64 -13.82
C ARG A 372 6.37 13.95 -14.41
N TRP A 373 5.58 15.05 -14.35
CA TRP A 373 6.02 16.36 -14.83
C TRP A 373 7.17 16.91 -14.01
N ALA A 374 7.17 16.73 -12.68
CA ALA A 374 8.30 17.09 -11.84
C ALA A 374 9.57 16.33 -12.24
N SER A 375 9.48 15.03 -12.49
CA SER A 375 10.63 14.22 -12.94
C SER A 375 11.17 14.68 -14.29
N ARG A 376 10.29 14.99 -15.25
CA ARG A 376 10.70 15.50 -16.57
C ARG A 376 11.38 16.87 -16.45
N LEU A 377 10.79 17.81 -15.71
CA LEU A 377 11.34 19.13 -15.50
C LEU A 377 12.70 19.10 -14.78
N ILE A 378 12.90 18.18 -13.83
CA ILE A 378 14.18 18.00 -13.15
C ILE A 378 15.23 17.45 -14.11
N SER A 379 14.84 16.53 -15.01
CA SER A 379 15.74 15.97 -16.02
C SER A 379 16.09 16.95 -17.14
N ASP A 380 15.15 17.84 -17.46
CA ASP A 380 15.28 18.86 -18.49
C ASP A 380 14.59 20.15 -18.03
N ALA A 381 15.38 21.09 -17.53
CA ALA A 381 14.87 22.38 -17.03
C ALA A 381 14.21 23.24 -18.13
N GLU A 382 14.44 22.93 -19.42
CA GLU A 382 13.83 23.62 -20.57
C GLU A 382 12.47 22.99 -20.96
N ASP A 383 12.03 21.91 -20.32
CA ASP A 383 10.69 21.29 -20.54
C ASP A 383 9.57 22.24 -20.06
N SER A 384 9.28 23.24 -20.92
CA SER A 384 8.23 24.23 -20.65
C SER A 384 6.84 23.61 -20.54
N GLU A 385 6.56 22.52 -21.28
CA GLU A 385 5.28 21.81 -21.20
C GLU A 385 5.02 21.26 -19.78
N SER A 386 6.01 20.60 -19.21
CA SER A 386 5.92 20.08 -17.82
C SER A 386 5.86 21.23 -16.80
N ALA A 387 6.63 22.29 -16.98
CA ALA A 387 6.58 23.45 -16.10
C ALA A 387 5.21 24.15 -16.12
N ASP A 388 4.63 24.35 -17.30
CA ASP A 388 3.31 24.97 -17.44
C ASP A 388 2.18 24.09 -16.90
N ALA A 389 2.27 22.76 -17.09
CA ALA A 389 1.33 21.81 -16.52
C ALA A 389 1.35 21.83 -14.98
N LEU A 390 2.53 21.86 -14.37
CA LEU A 390 2.71 22.00 -12.93
C LEU A 390 2.10 23.31 -12.42
N ARG A 391 2.46 24.46 -13.02
CA ARG A 391 1.92 25.78 -12.67
C ARG A 391 0.39 25.82 -12.79
N HIS A 392 -0.15 25.24 -13.86
CA HIS A 392 -1.59 25.19 -14.09
C HIS A 392 -2.33 24.52 -12.93
N ILE A 393 -1.90 23.33 -12.52
CA ILE A 393 -2.54 22.59 -11.44
C ILE A 393 -2.42 23.33 -10.10
N PHE A 394 -1.24 23.84 -9.76
CA PHE A 394 -1.05 24.58 -8.51
C PHE A 394 -1.86 25.89 -8.49
N THR A 395 -1.95 26.61 -9.61
CA THR A 395 -2.81 27.81 -9.74
C THR A 395 -4.28 27.46 -9.63
N LEU A 396 -4.73 26.34 -10.22
CA LEU A 396 -6.10 25.86 -10.10
C LEU A 396 -6.45 25.59 -8.64
N TRP A 397 -5.55 24.92 -7.89
CA TRP A 397 -5.77 24.67 -6.46
C TRP A 397 -5.82 25.97 -5.67
N GLN A 398 -4.88 26.91 -5.89
CA GLN A 398 -4.85 28.19 -5.21
C GLN A 398 -6.14 29.00 -5.42
N ASN A 399 -6.62 29.05 -6.66
CA ASN A 399 -7.88 29.75 -6.99
C ASN A 399 -9.12 29.10 -6.37
N ASN A 400 -9.06 27.82 -6.04
CA ASN A 400 -10.16 27.05 -5.46
C ASN A 400 -10.28 27.19 -3.94
N ILE A 401 -9.29 27.73 -3.24
CA ILE A 401 -9.21 27.67 -1.77
C ILE A 401 -10.37 28.36 -1.09
N ALA A 402 -10.76 29.55 -1.55
CA ALA A 402 -11.87 30.31 -0.94
C ALA A 402 -13.19 29.53 -0.99
N ASP A 403 -13.48 28.91 -2.14
CA ASP A 403 -14.68 28.11 -2.31
C ASP A 403 -14.65 26.81 -1.50
N ALA A 404 -13.49 26.16 -1.42
CA ALA A 404 -13.29 24.97 -0.58
C ALA A 404 -13.44 25.31 0.91
N GLN A 405 -12.92 26.44 1.38
CA GLN A 405 -13.10 26.92 2.75
C GLN A 405 -14.59 27.16 3.06
N ALA A 406 -15.31 27.86 2.18
CA ALA A 406 -16.74 28.10 2.33
C ALA A 406 -17.55 26.79 2.46
N LEU A 407 -17.18 25.74 1.70
CA LEU A 407 -17.81 24.43 1.84
C LEU A 407 -17.54 23.80 3.21
N THR A 408 -16.33 23.91 3.76
CA THR A 408 -16.02 23.36 5.10
C THR A 408 -16.75 24.09 6.23
N GLU A 409 -17.18 25.32 6.00
CA GLU A 409 -17.97 26.09 6.95
C GLU A 409 -19.46 25.71 6.91
N ASN A 410 -19.95 25.36 5.72
CA ASN A 410 -21.38 25.10 5.47
C ASN A 410 -21.74 23.60 5.58
N SER A 411 -20.76 22.70 5.65
CA SER A 411 -20.98 21.27 5.78
C SER A 411 -20.35 20.73 7.06
N TYR A 412 -21.18 20.22 7.96
CA TYR A 412 -20.70 19.54 9.18
C TYR A 412 -19.74 18.39 8.87
N GLN A 413 -20.00 17.64 7.80
CA GLN A 413 -19.18 16.50 7.39
C GLN A 413 -17.79 16.90 6.87
N LEU A 414 -17.63 18.15 6.41
CA LEU A 414 -16.38 18.69 5.90
C LEU A 414 -15.63 19.55 6.94
N ALA A 415 -16.22 19.82 8.09
CA ALA A 415 -15.59 20.68 9.10
C ALA A 415 -14.23 20.16 9.56
N ALA A 416 -14.06 18.83 9.61
CA ALA A 416 -12.81 18.19 10.02
C ALA A 416 -11.64 18.40 9.04
N ILE A 417 -11.92 18.72 7.76
CA ILE A 417 -10.88 18.90 6.75
C ILE A 417 -10.45 20.37 6.56
N LYS A 418 -10.93 21.32 7.38
CA LYS A 418 -10.45 22.72 7.34
C LYS A 418 -8.92 22.83 7.35
N PRO A 419 -8.19 22.09 8.22
CA PRO A 419 -6.72 22.12 8.21
C PRO A 419 -6.13 21.61 6.90
N VAL A 420 -6.75 20.61 6.27
CA VAL A 420 -6.31 20.07 4.97
C VAL A 420 -6.39 21.13 3.89
N VAL A 421 -7.52 21.87 3.82
CA VAL A 421 -7.69 22.97 2.84
C VAL A 421 -6.61 24.04 3.03
N ALA A 422 -6.34 24.44 4.28
CA ALA A 422 -5.29 25.41 4.59
C ALA A 422 -3.88 24.93 4.23
N GLN A 423 -3.62 23.62 4.33
CA GLN A 423 -2.34 23.05 3.90
C GLN A 423 -2.23 23.03 2.37
N VAL A 424 -3.30 22.65 1.65
CA VAL A 424 -3.30 22.63 0.17
C VAL A 424 -3.04 24.03 -0.38
N ASP A 425 -3.56 25.10 0.24
CA ASP A 425 -3.25 26.50 -0.12
C ASP A 425 -1.75 26.80 -0.08
N LYS A 426 -1.11 26.46 1.05
CA LYS A 426 0.34 26.64 1.23
C LYS A 426 1.13 25.84 0.21
N LEU A 427 0.71 24.57 -0.05
CA LEU A 427 1.38 23.70 -1.01
C LEU A 427 1.19 24.18 -2.45
N ALA A 428 0.05 24.74 -2.81
CA ALA A 428 -0.17 25.32 -4.13
C ALA A 428 0.77 26.52 -4.39
N THR A 429 0.89 27.43 -3.43
CA THR A 429 1.84 28.55 -3.49
C THR A 429 3.28 28.06 -3.58
N LEU A 430 3.65 27.09 -2.75
CA LEU A 430 4.97 26.48 -2.76
C LEU A 430 5.28 25.77 -4.07
N GLY A 431 4.28 25.06 -4.63
CA GLY A 431 4.42 24.33 -5.89
C GLY A 431 4.75 25.24 -7.07
N ILE A 432 4.09 26.38 -7.18
CA ILE A 432 4.44 27.39 -8.21
C ILE A 432 5.90 27.85 -8.01
N ARG A 433 6.27 28.22 -6.78
CA ARG A 433 7.63 28.69 -6.45
C ARG A 433 8.70 27.64 -6.79
N LEU A 434 8.51 26.40 -6.39
CA LEU A 434 9.47 25.31 -6.64
C LEU A 434 9.58 24.99 -8.14
N THR A 435 8.45 24.98 -8.85
CA THR A 435 8.44 24.79 -10.31
C THR A 435 9.27 25.87 -11.01
N ASP A 436 9.10 27.14 -10.61
CA ASP A 436 9.85 28.25 -11.19
C ASP A 436 11.35 28.21 -10.83
N LEU A 437 11.67 27.73 -9.63
CA LEU A 437 13.07 27.53 -9.21
C LEU A 437 13.75 26.46 -10.06
N VAL A 438 13.13 25.29 -10.21
CA VAL A 438 13.69 24.18 -11.01
C VAL A 438 13.82 24.57 -12.46
N ALA A 439 12.81 25.21 -13.06
CA ALA A 439 12.83 25.64 -14.47
C ALA A 439 13.96 26.65 -14.76
N ARG A 440 14.39 27.47 -13.79
CA ARG A 440 15.52 28.37 -13.94
C ARG A 440 16.83 27.85 -13.31
N GLN A 441 16.88 26.58 -12.94
CA GLN A 441 18.02 25.95 -12.26
C GLN A 441 18.46 26.70 -11.00
N GLY A 442 17.50 27.31 -10.30
CA GLY A 442 17.72 28.04 -9.06
C GLY A 442 17.84 27.12 -7.86
N THR A 443 18.59 27.57 -6.87
CA THR A 443 18.84 26.84 -5.62
C THR A 443 18.26 27.58 -4.41
N LEU A 444 18.04 26.85 -3.30
CA LEU A 444 17.68 27.39 -2.00
C LEU A 444 18.90 27.28 -1.06
N ASP A 445 19.09 28.27 -0.19
CA ASP A 445 20.03 28.11 0.90
C ASP A 445 19.54 27.07 1.93
N ASP A 446 20.42 26.58 2.80
CA ASP A 446 20.12 25.53 3.77
C ASP A 446 18.96 25.89 4.71
N LYS A 447 18.83 27.17 5.08
CA LYS A 447 17.77 27.64 5.97
C LYS A 447 16.41 27.65 5.27
N GLU A 448 16.35 28.12 4.04
CA GLU A 448 15.14 28.10 3.23
C GLU A 448 14.74 26.66 2.91
N TYR A 449 15.71 25.81 2.49
CA TYR A 449 15.49 24.39 2.23
C TYR A 449 14.89 23.71 3.46
N ALA A 450 15.49 23.84 4.63
CA ALA A 450 15.00 23.26 5.89
C ALA A 450 13.59 23.77 6.25
N SER A 451 13.32 25.06 6.01
CA SER A 451 11.99 25.64 6.26
C SER A 451 10.93 25.05 5.35
N VAL A 452 11.23 24.86 4.07
CA VAL A 452 10.32 24.24 3.09
C VAL A 452 10.12 22.76 3.41
N GLN A 453 11.18 22.03 3.73
CA GLN A 453 11.10 20.63 4.15
C GLN A 453 10.17 20.46 5.36
N ALA A 454 10.32 21.31 6.38
CA ALA A 454 9.44 21.27 7.55
C ALA A 454 7.96 21.53 7.21
N GLN A 455 7.66 22.38 6.23
CA GLN A 455 6.29 22.60 5.75
C GLN A 455 5.74 21.35 5.06
N LEU A 456 6.53 20.69 4.23
CA LEU A 456 6.15 19.45 3.56
C LEU A 456 5.96 18.30 4.57
N ASP A 457 6.82 18.19 5.57
CA ASP A 457 6.71 17.20 6.64
C ASP A 457 5.42 17.37 7.46
N GLU A 458 5.04 18.61 7.75
CA GLU A 458 3.76 18.89 8.44
C GLU A 458 2.56 18.53 7.56
N ALA A 459 2.61 18.86 6.27
CA ALA A 459 1.54 18.57 5.33
C ALA A 459 1.41 17.08 5.00
N ALA A 460 2.46 16.30 5.16
CA ALA A 460 2.44 14.85 4.95
C ALA A 460 1.75 14.06 6.08
N LYS A 461 1.42 14.71 7.20
CA LYS A 461 0.70 14.05 8.30
C LYS A 461 -0.72 13.71 7.90
N THR A 462 -1.15 12.50 8.27
CA THR A 462 -2.54 12.07 8.06
C THR A 462 -3.52 12.94 8.85
N GLN A 463 -4.55 13.46 8.19
CA GLN A 463 -5.61 14.28 8.79
C GLN A 463 -6.98 13.77 8.34
N ASP A 464 -7.88 13.49 9.25
CA ASP A 464 -9.23 12.95 8.97
C ASP A 464 -9.23 11.77 7.99
N GLU A 465 -8.29 10.84 8.14
CA GLU A 465 -8.07 9.68 7.25
C GLU A 465 -7.60 10.04 5.82
N LEU A 466 -7.17 11.27 5.61
CA LEU A 466 -6.64 11.78 4.34
C LEU A 466 -5.13 11.99 4.41
N VAL A 467 -4.49 11.86 3.27
CA VAL A 467 -3.13 12.30 3.01
C VAL A 467 -3.14 13.31 1.88
N ILE A 468 -2.39 14.40 2.03
CA ILE A 468 -2.13 15.33 0.94
C ILE A 468 -1.02 14.75 0.08
N ALA A 469 -1.37 13.87 -0.85
CA ALA A 469 -0.40 13.12 -1.65
C ALA A 469 0.45 14.02 -2.56
N ALA A 470 -0.02 15.25 -2.84
CA ALA A 470 0.73 16.29 -3.55
C ALA A 470 2.06 16.67 -2.89
N VAL A 471 2.28 16.32 -1.61
CA VAL A 471 3.56 16.53 -0.91
C VAL A 471 4.71 15.83 -1.63
N TYR A 472 4.51 14.62 -2.15
CA TYR A 472 5.62 13.81 -2.70
C TYR A 472 6.23 14.38 -3.99
N PRO A 473 5.45 14.81 -5.02
CA PRO A 473 6.04 15.53 -6.14
C PRO A 473 6.68 16.87 -5.74
N LEU A 474 6.17 17.55 -4.69
CA LEU A 474 6.79 18.78 -4.19
C LEU A 474 8.12 18.52 -3.50
N GLU A 475 8.26 17.44 -2.74
CA GLU A 475 9.55 17.01 -2.18
C GLU A 475 10.58 16.67 -3.27
N LYS A 476 10.10 16.11 -4.39
CA LYS A 476 10.96 15.83 -5.54
C LYS A 476 11.49 17.13 -6.15
N LEU A 477 10.63 18.13 -6.38
CA LEU A 477 11.03 19.46 -6.83
C LEU A 477 11.96 20.16 -5.83
N LEU A 478 11.65 20.10 -4.52
CA LEU A 478 12.50 20.69 -3.47
C LEU A 478 13.92 20.12 -3.51
N ARG A 479 14.06 18.80 -3.65
CA ARG A 479 15.40 18.17 -3.72
C ARG A 479 16.24 18.69 -4.88
N ALA A 480 15.61 18.97 -6.02
CA ALA A 480 16.32 19.53 -7.17
C ALA A 480 16.82 20.96 -6.96
N THR A 481 16.37 21.64 -5.90
CA THR A 481 16.84 23.01 -5.56
C THR A 481 17.93 23.02 -4.48
N LYS A 482 18.41 21.86 -4.01
CA LYS A 482 19.48 21.78 -3.02
C LYS A 482 20.82 22.12 -3.67
N VAL A 483 21.62 22.95 -3.00
CA VAL A 483 23.02 23.18 -3.37
C VAL A 483 23.79 21.89 -3.13
N GLU A 484 24.52 21.39 -4.14
CA GLU A 484 25.41 20.22 -4.01
C GLU A 484 26.60 20.48 -3.11
#